data_143859d83ae24a49cde1bf2141a0d545
#
_entry.id   143859d83ae24a49cde1bf2141a0d545
#
_cell.length_a   1.000
_cell.length_b   1.000
_cell.length_c   1.000
_cell.angle_alpha   90.00
_cell.angle_beta   90.00
_cell.angle_gamma   90.00
#
_symmetry.space_group_name_H-M   'P 1'
#
loop_
_entity.id
_entity.type
_entity.pdbx_description
1 polymer ?
#
loop_
_entity_poly.entity_id
_entity_poly.type
_entity_poly.pdbx_seq_one_letter_code
_entity_poly.pdbx_strand_id
1 'polypeptide(L)'
;MNTPAMPPMEDPNAQWLNATLNLRQELRFETRSQQGKRFVVVEDPVRNKFFQIGLREFALISTIDGKRTMAELAAELDGDEDHDAFAVQICQWLIQSNLAFCESIDSSKRINSQVKSLQKASLIGKMNPISFKVKLFNPTRALNAISPIAKWAFSKAFFVLWCVVAVVGLKTIWSQWDAMGGASTGILSGNGWIWMLAFWLILKIIHEAAHGVACRKYGGEVPEAGVLMLLFTPMAYVNVTSMWRFSSRWHRIVVAAAGMYVELFIAFISVIVWSQTEGLVADAAFQLFIMSSVTTIPVSYTHLTLPTIYSV
;
A
#
# COMPACT_ATOMS: atom_id res chain seq x y z
N MET A 1 25.10 7.74 -60.70
CA MET A 1 24.14 7.10 -59.80
C MET A 1 24.24 7.84 -58.49
N ASN A 2 23.27 8.76 -58.25
CA ASN A 2 23.16 9.47 -56.96
C ASN A 2 22.44 8.58 -55.95
N THR A 3 23.17 8.13 -54.96
CA THR A 3 22.57 7.48 -53.77
C THR A 3 21.77 8.54 -53.02
N PRO A 4 20.45 8.36 -52.75
CA PRO A 4 19.71 9.31 -51.95
C PRO A 4 20.31 9.31 -50.54
N ALA A 5 20.63 10.51 -50.04
CA ALA A 5 21.07 10.69 -48.66
C ALA A 5 19.96 10.18 -47.73
N MET A 6 20.31 9.27 -46.80
CA MET A 6 19.40 8.86 -45.75
C MET A 6 18.97 10.11 -44.97
N PRO A 7 17.66 10.27 -44.68
CA PRO A 7 17.23 11.35 -43.82
C PRO A 7 17.96 11.22 -42.48
N PRO A 8 18.32 12.34 -41.83
CA PRO A 8 18.98 12.32 -40.54
C PRO A 8 18.08 11.53 -39.58
N MET A 9 18.67 10.56 -38.86
CA MET A 9 17.95 9.86 -37.78
C MET A 9 17.56 10.92 -36.73
N GLU A 10 16.27 11.23 -36.66
CA GLU A 10 15.76 12.09 -35.60
C GLU A 10 16.13 11.42 -34.26
N ASP A 11 16.77 12.19 -33.36
CA ASP A 11 17.08 11.75 -32.02
C ASP A 11 15.75 11.29 -31.35
N PRO A 12 15.65 10.03 -30.90
CA PRO A 12 14.43 9.52 -30.30
C PRO A 12 14.03 10.30 -29.04
N ASN A 13 14.94 11.07 -28.44
CA ASN A 13 14.70 11.91 -27.27
C ASN A 13 14.22 13.32 -27.63
N ALA A 14 14.45 13.80 -28.87
CA ALA A 14 14.11 15.17 -29.28
C ALA A 14 12.63 15.51 -29.06
N GLN A 15 11.72 14.55 -29.22
CA GLN A 15 10.29 14.75 -28.99
C GLN A 15 9.94 15.03 -27.51
N TRP A 16 10.70 14.46 -26.57
CA TRP A 16 10.50 14.65 -25.13
C TRP A 16 11.10 15.98 -24.66
N LEU A 17 12.25 16.35 -25.21
CA LEU A 17 12.93 17.62 -24.92
C LEU A 17 12.14 18.81 -25.44
N ASN A 18 11.51 18.70 -26.62
CA ASN A 18 10.67 19.74 -27.21
C ASN A 18 9.24 19.76 -26.66
N ALA A 19 8.91 18.88 -25.72
CA ALA A 19 7.58 18.86 -25.11
C ALA A 19 7.40 19.99 -24.11
N THR A 20 6.25 20.68 -24.16
CA THR A 20 5.78 21.58 -23.12
C THR A 20 4.80 20.83 -22.22
N LEU A 21 5.06 20.84 -20.92
CA LEU A 21 4.27 20.10 -19.94
C LEU A 21 3.44 21.03 -19.07
N ASN A 22 2.20 20.65 -18.85
CA ASN A 22 1.35 21.23 -17.82
C ASN A 22 1.16 20.22 -16.69
N LEU A 23 1.55 20.62 -15.46
CA LEU A 23 1.26 19.83 -14.27
C LEU A 23 -0.22 19.91 -13.92
N ARG A 24 -0.76 18.84 -13.38
CA ARG A 24 -2.12 18.84 -12.84
C ARG A 24 -2.18 19.74 -11.60
N GLN A 25 -3.17 20.61 -11.55
CA GLN A 25 -3.30 21.64 -10.51
C GLN A 25 -3.60 21.08 -9.12
N GLU A 26 -4.17 19.88 -9.05
CA GLU A 26 -4.55 19.23 -7.79
C GLU A 26 -3.39 18.59 -7.04
N LEU A 27 -2.21 18.51 -7.66
CA LEU A 27 -1.03 17.89 -7.05
C LEU A 27 -0.56 18.68 -5.83
N ARG A 28 -0.20 17.95 -4.78
CA ARG A 28 0.35 18.53 -3.56
C ARG A 28 1.77 18.02 -3.37
N PHE A 29 2.66 18.94 -3.02
CA PHE A 29 4.07 18.65 -2.77
C PHE A 29 4.38 18.91 -1.30
N GLU A 30 4.96 17.93 -0.62
CA GLU A 30 5.36 18.05 0.78
C GLU A 30 6.80 17.59 0.93
N THR A 31 7.68 18.50 1.36
CA THR A 31 9.08 18.15 1.65
C THR A 31 9.15 17.41 2.98
N ARG A 32 9.82 16.27 2.99
CA ARG A 32 10.05 15.44 4.17
C ARG A 32 11.52 15.12 4.35
N SER A 33 11.89 14.80 5.59
CA SER A 33 13.23 14.33 5.93
C SER A 33 13.13 12.98 6.63
N GLN A 34 13.94 12.01 6.19
CA GLN A 34 14.05 10.70 6.83
C GLN A 34 15.52 10.30 6.89
N GLN A 35 16.01 9.99 8.07
CA GLN A 35 17.41 9.59 8.30
C GLN A 35 18.43 10.60 7.75
N GLY A 36 18.14 11.91 7.84
CA GLY A 36 19.00 12.97 7.33
C GLY A 36 18.89 13.24 5.82
N LYS A 37 18.21 12.39 5.05
CA LYS A 37 17.93 12.62 3.63
C LYS A 37 16.61 13.36 3.44
N ARG A 38 16.65 14.45 2.67
CA ARG A 38 15.44 15.20 2.27
C ARG A 38 14.89 14.64 0.97
N PHE A 39 13.58 14.52 0.88
CA PHE A 39 12.84 14.12 -0.32
C PHE A 39 11.49 14.81 -0.36
N VAL A 40 10.85 14.80 -1.49
CA VAL A 40 9.51 15.37 -1.67
C VAL A 40 8.51 14.27 -1.95
N VAL A 41 7.38 14.33 -1.26
CA VAL A 41 6.23 13.45 -1.52
C VAL A 41 5.26 14.22 -2.40
N VAL A 42 4.98 13.67 -3.57
CA VAL A 42 3.94 14.16 -4.48
C VAL A 42 2.66 13.37 -4.20
N GLU A 43 1.63 14.08 -3.80
CA GLU A 43 0.29 13.51 -3.59
C GLU A 43 -0.60 13.82 -4.80
N ASP A 44 -1.19 12.78 -5.42
CA ASP A 44 -2.33 12.90 -6.33
C ASP A 44 -3.62 12.59 -5.54
N PRO A 45 -4.33 13.60 -5.02
CA PRO A 45 -5.50 13.39 -4.18
C PRO A 45 -6.68 12.78 -4.94
N VAL A 46 -6.78 13.00 -6.24
CA VAL A 46 -7.87 12.47 -7.08
C VAL A 46 -7.77 10.96 -7.24
N ARG A 47 -6.54 10.44 -7.37
CA ARG A 47 -6.27 9.01 -7.55
C ARG A 47 -5.82 8.32 -6.28
N ASN A 48 -5.66 9.06 -5.18
CA ASN A 48 -5.10 8.59 -3.91
C ASN A 48 -3.76 7.87 -4.11
N LYS A 49 -2.87 8.48 -4.90
CA LYS A 49 -1.52 7.98 -5.16
C LYS A 49 -0.48 8.89 -4.53
N PHE A 50 0.60 8.29 -4.10
CA PHE A 50 1.74 8.99 -3.50
C PHE A 50 3.01 8.56 -4.22
N PHE A 51 3.85 9.54 -4.56
CA PHE A 51 5.12 9.33 -5.22
C PHE A 51 6.21 9.98 -4.37
N GLN A 52 7.37 9.36 -4.32
CA GLN A 52 8.54 9.92 -3.66
C GLN A 52 9.54 10.34 -4.74
N ILE A 53 9.97 11.59 -4.70
CA ILE A 53 10.97 12.16 -5.61
C ILE A 53 12.10 12.80 -4.81
N GLY A 54 13.29 12.88 -5.38
CA GLY A 54 14.40 13.60 -4.81
C GLY A 54 14.25 15.12 -4.93
N LEU A 55 15.18 15.86 -4.36
CA LEU A 55 15.17 17.32 -4.44
C LEU A 55 15.51 17.84 -5.84
N ARG A 56 16.36 17.11 -6.59
CA ARG A 56 16.73 17.47 -7.95
C ARG A 56 15.56 17.33 -8.91
N GLU A 57 14.84 16.21 -8.82
CA GLU A 57 13.60 15.99 -9.59
C GLU A 57 12.55 17.04 -9.25
N PHE A 58 12.43 17.38 -7.97
CA PHE A 58 11.50 18.42 -7.54
C PHE A 58 11.90 19.81 -8.07
N ALA A 59 13.19 20.12 -8.11
CA ALA A 59 13.67 21.38 -8.67
C ALA A 59 13.21 21.54 -10.13
N LEU A 60 13.41 20.51 -10.98
CA LEU A 60 12.94 20.53 -12.36
C LEU A 60 11.41 20.57 -12.47
N ILE A 61 10.69 19.77 -11.67
CA ILE A 61 9.22 19.72 -11.73
C ILE A 61 8.60 21.06 -11.30
N SER A 62 9.21 21.74 -10.33
CA SER A 62 8.70 23.04 -9.83
C SER A 62 8.87 24.19 -10.84
N THR A 63 9.74 24.08 -11.83
CA THR A 63 9.93 25.08 -12.89
C THR A 63 8.98 24.90 -14.07
N ILE A 64 8.23 23.79 -14.14
CA ILE A 64 7.28 23.51 -15.22
C ILE A 64 6.13 24.54 -15.17
N ASP A 65 6.05 25.38 -16.20
CA ASP A 65 5.10 26.50 -16.30
C ASP A 65 4.09 26.36 -17.46
N GLY A 66 4.19 25.26 -18.23
CA GLY A 66 3.33 25.03 -19.39
C GLY A 66 3.70 25.83 -20.64
N LYS A 67 4.79 26.60 -20.61
CA LYS A 67 5.20 27.50 -21.70
C LYS A 67 6.55 27.10 -22.29
N ARG A 68 7.51 26.81 -21.43
CA ARG A 68 8.87 26.42 -21.81
C ARG A 68 8.96 24.93 -22.10
N THR A 69 9.86 24.58 -23.01
CA THR A 69 10.16 23.19 -23.35
C THR A 69 10.96 22.51 -22.24
N MET A 70 10.93 21.19 -22.20
CA MET A 70 11.74 20.45 -21.22
C MET A 70 13.24 20.68 -21.39
N ALA A 71 13.72 20.92 -22.64
CA ALA A 71 15.11 21.27 -22.90
C ALA A 71 15.50 22.63 -22.28
N GLU A 72 14.64 23.65 -22.43
CA GLU A 72 14.88 24.96 -21.84
C GLU A 72 14.92 24.89 -20.29
N LEU A 73 14.02 24.11 -19.70
CA LEU A 73 13.98 23.90 -18.24
C LEU A 73 15.19 23.09 -17.74
N ALA A 74 15.65 22.13 -18.53
CA ALA A 74 16.83 21.33 -18.21
C ALA A 74 18.11 22.18 -18.21
N ALA A 75 18.22 23.12 -19.14
CA ALA A 75 19.39 24.00 -19.26
C ALA A 75 19.56 24.97 -18.05
N GLU A 76 18.51 25.18 -17.26
CA GLU A 76 18.54 25.99 -16.04
C GLU A 76 19.00 25.19 -14.79
N LEU A 77 19.19 23.87 -14.91
CA LEU A 77 19.62 23.05 -13.77
C LEU A 77 21.14 23.19 -13.53
N ASP A 78 21.51 23.29 -12.26
CA ASP A 78 22.91 23.25 -11.87
C ASP A 78 23.45 21.81 -11.81
N GLY A 79 24.66 21.58 -12.35
CA GLY A 79 25.37 20.30 -12.26
C GLY A 79 26.10 19.89 -13.52
N ASP A 80 27.01 18.90 -13.42
CA ASP A 80 27.83 18.37 -14.52
C ASP A 80 27.23 17.11 -15.19
N GLU A 81 26.02 16.72 -14.87
CA GLU A 81 25.38 15.54 -15.43
C GLU A 81 24.61 15.87 -16.74
N ASP A 82 24.32 14.84 -17.53
CA ASP A 82 23.52 14.95 -18.75
C ASP A 82 22.09 15.42 -18.40
N HIS A 83 21.87 16.73 -18.49
CA HIS A 83 20.60 17.38 -18.21
C HIS A 83 19.49 16.93 -19.15
N ASP A 84 19.81 16.64 -20.41
CA ASP A 84 18.84 16.23 -21.42
C ASP A 84 18.28 14.84 -21.12
N ALA A 85 19.16 13.89 -20.84
CA ALA A 85 18.74 12.53 -20.46
C ALA A 85 17.88 12.53 -19.18
N PHE A 86 18.27 13.34 -18.19
CA PHE A 86 17.50 13.52 -16.96
C PHE A 86 16.12 14.15 -17.22
N ALA A 87 16.04 15.20 -18.01
CA ALA A 87 14.78 15.84 -18.37
C ALA A 87 13.84 14.90 -19.13
N VAL A 88 14.38 14.09 -20.05
CA VAL A 88 13.62 13.07 -20.76
C VAL A 88 13.04 12.04 -19.80
N GLN A 89 13.84 11.56 -18.86
CA GLN A 89 13.39 10.59 -17.84
C GLN A 89 12.23 11.16 -17.00
N ILE A 90 12.37 12.39 -16.50
CA ILE A 90 11.33 13.05 -15.71
C ILE A 90 10.07 13.32 -16.52
N CYS A 91 10.23 13.78 -17.78
CA CYS A 91 9.11 13.98 -18.70
C CYS A 91 8.30 12.70 -18.91
N GLN A 92 8.98 11.60 -19.23
CA GLN A 92 8.36 10.29 -19.42
C GLN A 92 7.66 9.82 -18.15
N TRP A 93 8.31 9.95 -17.00
CA TRP A 93 7.75 9.55 -15.72
C TRP A 93 6.48 10.36 -15.37
N LEU A 94 6.50 11.68 -15.54
CA LEU A 94 5.34 12.56 -15.26
C LEU A 94 4.13 12.16 -16.11
N ILE A 95 4.34 11.90 -17.39
CA ILE A 95 3.27 11.53 -18.33
C ILE A 95 2.78 10.10 -18.04
N GLN A 96 3.66 9.13 -17.83
CA GLN A 96 3.29 7.74 -17.51
C GLN A 96 2.52 7.65 -16.18
N SER A 97 2.92 8.46 -15.20
CA SER A 97 2.24 8.56 -13.90
C SER A 97 0.95 9.38 -13.97
N ASN A 98 0.67 10.00 -15.12
CA ASN A 98 -0.44 10.93 -15.34
C ASN A 98 -0.45 12.12 -14.36
N LEU A 99 0.72 12.63 -14.04
CA LEU A 99 0.91 13.83 -13.19
C LEU A 99 0.99 15.10 -14.03
N ALA A 100 1.35 14.97 -15.32
CA ALA A 100 1.38 16.05 -16.29
C ALA A 100 0.74 15.62 -17.62
N PHE A 101 0.39 16.60 -18.45
CA PHE A 101 -0.07 16.43 -19.81
C PHE A 101 0.68 17.40 -20.74
N CYS A 102 0.80 17.00 -22.02
CA CYS A 102 1.47 17.79 -23.05
C CYS A 102 0.42 18.54 -23.88
N GLU A 103 0.65 19.83 -24.11
CA GLU A 103 -0.32 20.72 -24.78
C GLU A 103 -0.10 20.83 -26.29
N SER A 104 1.09 20.49 -26.82
CA SER A 104 1.37 20.60 -28.24
C SER A 104 0.70 19.48 -29.06
N ILE A 105 -0.10 19.85 -30.07
CA ILE A 105 -0.99 18.95 -30.82
C ILE A 105 -0.22 17.85 -31.59
N ASP A 106 0.96 18.13 -32.12
CA ASP A 106 1.74 17.15 -32.90
C ASP A 106 2.59 16.23 -32.02
N SER A 107 3.21 16.75 -30.98
CA SER A 107 3.92 15.93 -29.99
C SER A 107 2.93 15.11 -29.14
N SER A 108 1.73 15.63 -28.84
CA SER A 108 0.74 14.92 -28.04
C SER A 108 0.24 13.63 -28.69
N LYS A 109 0.09 13.59 -30.02
CA LYS A 109 -0.35 12.37 -30.72
C LYS A 109 0.74 11.28 -30.69
N ARG A 110 2.00 11.64 -30.93
CA ARG A 110 3.14 10.71 -30.89
C ARG A 110 3.41 10.23 -29.46
N ILE A 111 3.48 11.16 -28.50
CA ILE A 111 3.65 10.88 -27.07
C ILE A 111 2.50 10.02 -26.54
N ASN A 112 1.23 10.35 -26.86
CA ASN A 112 0.08 9.55 -26.44
C ASN A 112 0.07 8.14 -27.05
N SER A 113 0.55 7.94 -28.27
CA SER A 113 0.66 6.61 -28.86
C SER A 113 1.74 5.78 -28.16
N GLN A 114 2.89 6.37 -27.85
CA GLN A 114 3.96 5.71 -27.09
C GLN A 114 3.53 5.43 -25.65
N VAL A 115 2.90 6.40 -24.98
CA VAL A 115 2.35 6.20 -23.62
C VAL A 115 1.28 5.11 -23.62
N LYS A 116 0.39 5.07 -24.62
CA LYS A 116 -0.60 3.98 -24.76
C LYS A 116 0.06 2.62 -24.95
N SER A 117 1.15 2.52 -25.72
CA SER A 117 1.88 1.28 -25.90
C SER A 117 2.59 0.85 -24.60
N LEU A 118 3.23 1.79 -23.91
CA LEU A 118 3.87 1.56 -22.59
C LEU A 118 2.84 1.23 -21.50
N GLN A 119 1.69 1.93 -21.50
CA GLN A 119 0.59 1.62 -20.58
C GLN A 119 -0.03 0.26 -20.88
N LYS A 120 -0.16 -0.11 -22.16
CA LYS A 120 -0.65 -1.43 -22.57
C LYS A 120 0.33 -2.53 -22.17
N ALA A 121 1.62 -2.33 -22.36
CA ALA A 121 2.66 -3.23 -21.86
C ALA A 121 2.67 -3.31 -20.33
N SER A 122 2.53 -2.19 -19.63
CA SER A 122 2.39 -2.11 -18.17
C SER A 122 1.08 -2.72 -17.66
N LEU A 123 -0.04 -2.59 -18.40
CA LEU A 123 -1.30 -3.25 -18.07
C LEU A 123 -1.22 -4.76 -18.27
N ILE A 124 -0.57 -5.22 -19.32
CA ILE A 124 -0.30 -6.66 -19.55
C ILE A 124 0.61 -7.19 -18.44
N GLY A 125 1.62 -6.42 -18.01
CA GLY A 125 2.45 -6.75 -16.85
C GLY A 125 1.72 -6.69 -15.51
N LYS A 126 0.68 -5.83 -15.38
CA LYS A 126 -0.17 -5.71 -14.19
C LYS A 126 -1.36 -6.67 -14.19
N MET A 127 -1.81 -7.15 -15.33
CA MET A 127 -2.70 -8.29 -15.47
C MET A 127 -1.88 -9.60 -15.36
N ASN A 128 -1.11 -9.69 -14.28
CA ASN A 128 -0.52 -10.96 -13.92
C ASN A 128 -1.70 -11.91 -13.59
N PRO A 129 -1.91 -12.99 -14.34
CA PRO A 129 -3.01 -13.92 -14.05
C PRO A 129 -2.88 -14.52 -12.65
N ILE A 130 -1.72 -14.35 -12.04
CA ILE A 130 -1.37 -14.80 -10.69
C ILE A 130 -1.85 -13.81 -9.62
N SER A 131 -2.06 -12.51 -9.96
CA SER A 131 -2.47 -11.49 -8.99
C SER A 131 -3.36 -10.43 -9.63
N PHE A 132 -4.62 -10.37 -9.22
CA PHE A 132 -5.55 -9.31 -9.64
C PHE A 132 -6.42 -8.84 -8.47
N LYS A 133 -6.77 -7.55 -8.47
CA LYS A 133 -7.59 -6.90 -7.44
C LYS A 133 -9.01 -6.71 -7.94
N VAL A 134 -9.97 -7.14 -7.12
CA VAL A 134 -11.40 -6.90 -7.32
C VAL A 134 -11.87 -5.93 -6.24
N LYS A 135 -12.16 -4.69 -6.65
CA LYS A 135 -12.78 -3.70 -5.77
C LYS A 135 -14.25 -4.10 -5.55
N LEU A 136 -14.65 -4.28 -4.30
CA LEU A 136 -16.02 -4.64 -3.96
C LEU A 136 -16.85 -3.41 -3.56
N PHE A 137 -16.36 -2.60 -2.63
CA PHE A 137 -17.12 -1.46 -2.10
C PHE A 137 -16.22 -0.40 -1.48
N ASN A 138 -16.84 0.75 -1.14
CA ASN A 138 -16.21 1.81 -0.35
C ASN A 138 -16.55 1.60 1.13
N PRO A 139 -15.58 1.25 1.99
CA PRO A 139 -15.84 0.90 3.38
C PRO A 139 -16.02 2.11 4.30
N THR A 140 -15.93 3.35 3.80
CA THR A 140 -15.92 4.58 4.61
C THR A 140 -17.11 4.66 5.58
N ARG A 141 -18.33 4.31 5.13
CA ARG A 141 -19.53 4.35 5.99
C ARG A 141 -19.45 3.33 7.12
N ALA A 142 -19.06 2.09 6.82
CA ALA A 142 -18.90 1.03 7.81
C ALA A 142 -17.80 1.37 8.83
N LEU A 143 -16.64 1.85 8.34
CA LEU A 143 -15.52 2.25 9.20
C LEU A 143 -15.88 3.45 10.10
N ASN A 144 -16.70 4.39 9.61
CA ASN A 144 -17.17 5.51 10.41
C ASN A 144 -18.12 5.04 11.52
N ALA A 145 -18.98 4.05 11.25
CA ALA A 145 -19.88 3.48 12.26
C ALA A 145 -19.11 2.82 13.42
N ILE A 146 -18.00 2.14 13.12
CA ILE A 146 -17.14 1.49 14.14
C ILE A 146 -16.05 2.41 14.68
N SER A 147 -15.99 3.67 14.26
CA SER A 147 -14.99 4.65 14.71
C SER A 147 -14.91 4.85 16.23
N PRO A 148 -16.01 4.84 17.01
CA PRO A 148 -15.93 4.93 18.48
C PRO A 148 -15.16 3.77 19.11
N ILE A 149 -15.41 2.54 18.63
CA ILE A 149 -14.69 1.32 19.05
C ILE A 149 -13.21 1.45 18.71
N ALA A 150 -12.93 1.98 17.51
CA ALA A 150 -11.58 2.23 17.05
C ALA A 150 -10.78 3.17 17.94
N LYS A 151 -11.39 4.28 18.33
CA LYS A 151 -10.74 5.26 19.22
C LYS A 151 -10.37 4.62 20.56
N TRP A 152 -11.22 3.75 21.07
CA TRP A 152 -10.99 3.01 22.28
C TRP A 152 -9.91 1.94 22.10
N ALA A 153 -10.01 1.07 21.09
CA ALA A 153 -9.09 -0.04 20.84
C ALA A 153 -7.63 0.41 20.59
N PHE A 154 -7.43 1.60 20.02
CA PHE A 154 -6.10 2.19 19.83
C PHE A 154 -5.80 3.29 20.88
N SER A 155 -6.45 3.27 22.05
CA SER A 155 -6.15 4.18 23.17
C SER A 155 -5.00 3.66 24.02
N LYS A 156 -4.36 4.55 24.79
CA LYS A 156 -3.32 4.16 25.75
C LYS A 156 -3.85 3.19 26.83
N ALA A 157 -5.08 3.41 27.29
CA ALA A 157 -5.72 2.55 28.29
C ALA A 157 -5.94 1.12 27.75
N PHE A 158 -6.43 1.01 26.51
CA PHE A 158 -6.59 -0.31 25.88
C PHE A 158 -5.24 -0.98 25.61
N PHE A 159 -4.19 -0.22 25.27
CA PHE A 159 -2.86 -0.78 25.09
C PHE A 159 -2.33 -1.40 26.40
N VAL A 160 -2.57 -0.77 27.56
CA VAL A 160 -2.22 -1.37 28.86
C VAL A 160 -3.00 -2.66 29.08
N LEU A 161 -4.33 -2.66 28.86
CA LEU A 161 -5.15 -3.87 28.91
C LEU A 161 -4.61 -4.95 27.97
N TRP A 162 -4.26 -4.59 26.75
CA TRP A 162 -3.66 -5.49 25.76
C TRP A 162 -2.38 -6.14 26.29
N CYS A 163 -1.48 -5.35 26.90
CA CYS A 163 -0.25 -5.87 27.51
C CYS A 163 -0.55 -6.85 28.65
N VAL A 164 -1.54 -6.55 29.50
CA VAL A 164 -1.96 -7.46 30.59
C VAL A 164 -2.47 -8.78 30.01
N VAL A 165 -3.36 -8.73 29.01
CA VAL A 165 -3.90 -9.91 28.33
C VAL A 165 -2.78 -10.71 27.65
N ALA A 166 -1.82 -10.04 27.04
CA ALA A 166 -0.67 -10.69 26.42
C ALA A 166 0.20 -11.44 27.46
N VAL A 167 0.50 -10.81 28.60
CA VAL A 167 1.26 -11.45 29.69
C VAL A 167 0.53 -12.68 30.22
N VAL A 168 -0.78 -12.56 30.48
CA VAL A 168 -1.60 -13.70 30.95
C VAL A 168 -1.66 -14.79 29.89
N GLY A 169 -1.88 -14.44 28.62
CA GLY A 169 -1.91 -15.39 27.50
C GLY A 169 -0.57 -16.13 27.33
N LEU A 170 0.56 -15.43 27.37
CA LEU A 170 1.89 -16.04 27.31
C LEU A 170 2.15 -16.98 28.51
N LYS A 171 1.74 -16.57 29.71
CA LYS A 171 1.81 -17.44 30.89
C LYS A 171 0.96 -18.70 30.67
N THR A 172 -0.25 -18.57 30.14
CA THR A 172 -1.14 -19.69 29.85
C THR A 172 -0.51 -20.65 28.84
N ILE A 173 0.03 -20.12 27.73
CA ILE A 173 0.75 -20.92 26.73
C ILE A 173 1.89 -21.72 27.38
N TRP A 174 2.70 -21.06 28.21
CA TRP A 174 3.81 -21.68 28.89
C TRP A 174 3.37 -22.80 29.84
N SER A 175 2.35 -22.54 30.64
CA SER A 175 1.85 -23.49 31.66
C SER A 175 1.07 -24.68 31.09
N GLN A 176 0.49 -24.53 29.90
CA GLN A 176 -0.37 -25.53 29.25
C GLN A 176 0.27 -26.14 28.00
N TRP A 177 1.60 -25.98 27.85
CA TRP A 177 2.30 -26.40 26.65
C TRP A 177 2.07 -27.87 26.26
N ASP A 178 2.14 -28.79 27.23
CA ASP A 178 1.91 -30.22 26.99
C ASP A 178 0.46 -30.53 26.62
N ALA A 179 -0.50 -29.85 27.24
CA ALA A 179 -1.92 -30.00 26.92
C ALA A 179 -2.26 -29.50 25.51
N MET A 180 -1.57 -28.44 25.05
CA MET A 180 -1.73 -27.92 23.68
C MET A 180 -1.29 -28.95 22.64
N GLY A 181 -0.23 -29.73 22.90
CA GLY A 181 0.20 -30.82 22.04
C GLY A 181 -0.90 -31.89 21.87
N GLY A 182 -1.59 -32.26 22.94
CA GLY A 182 -2.74 -33.17 22.89
C GLY A 182 -3.95 -32.59 22.14
N ALA A 183 -4.30 -31.33 22.42
CA ALA A 183 -5.42 -30.65 21.77
C ALA A 183 -5.22 -30.50 20.26
N SER A 184 -3.96 -30.33 19.79
CA SER A 184 -3.65 -30.15 18.36
C SER A 184 -3.97 -31.36 17.50
N THR A 185 -3.94 -32.58 18.06
CA THR A 185 -4.21 -33.83 17.31
C THR A 185 -5.67 -33.96 16.87
N GLY A 186 -6.61 -33.31 17.57
CA GLY A 186 -8.04 -33.33 17.27
C GLY A 186 -8.55 -32.21 16.35
N ILE A 187 -7.72 -31.20 16.04
CA ILE A 187 -8.16 -29.98 15.33
C ILE A 187 -8.82 -30.25 13.99
N LEU A 188 -8.30 -31.19 13.23
CA LEU A 188 -8.79 -31.54 11.89
C LEU A 188 -9.79 -32.70 11.90
N SER A 189 -10.11 -33.26 13.06
CA SER A 189 -11.07 -34.36 13.17
C SER A 189 -12.50 -33.88 12.87
N GLY A 190 -13.29 -34.76 12.25
CA GLY A 190 -14.67 -34.45 11.91
C GLY A 190 -14.81 -33.19 11.03
N ASN A 191 -15.61 -32.23 11.44
CA ASN A 191 -15.88 -30.97 10.74
C ASN A 191 -14.97 -29.83 11.20
N GLY A 192 -13.90 -30.07 11.96
CA GLY A 192 -12.99 -29.05 12.48
C GLY A 192 -12.39 -28.13 11.43
N TRP A 193 -12.07 -28.66 10.26
CA TRP A 193 -11.54 -27.88 9.12
C TRP A 193 -12.50 -26.81 8.60
N ILE A 194 -13.83 -27.03 8.70
CA ILE A 194 -14.85 -26.03 8.31
C ILE A 194 -14.80 -24.85 9.26
N TRP A 195 -14.71 -25.12 10.56
CA TRP A 195 -14.58 -24.07 11.57
C TRP A 195 -13.27 -23.28 11.43
N MET A 196 -12.18 -23.96 11.13
CA MET A 196 -10.89 -23.29 10.86
C MET A 196 -10.97 -22.37 9.64
N LEU A 197 -11.63 -22.81 8.56
CA LEU A 197 -11.85 -21.96 7.38
C LEU A 197 -12.74 -20.75 7.71
N ALA A 198 -13.78 -20.95 8.49
CA ALA A 198 -14.68 -19.87 8.93
C ALA A 198 -13.91 -18.85 9.81
N PHE A 199 -13.14 -19.32 10.79
CA PHE A 199 -12.31 -18.44 11.63
C PHE A 199 -11.24 -17.71 10.81
N TRP A 200 -10.59 -18.40 9.85
CA TRP A 200 -9.64 -17.75 8.95
C TRP A 200 -10.28 -16.59 8.19
N LEU A 201 -11.45 -16.80 7.60
CA LEU A 201 -12.14 -15.77 6.83
C LEU A 201 -12.54 -14.58 7.73
N ILE A 202 -13.12 -14.86 8.91
CA ILE A 202 -13.52 -13.82 9.87
C ILE A 202 -12.30 -13.03 10.35
N LEU A 203 -11.20 -13.71 10.68
CA LEU A 203 -9.98 -13.06 11.13
C LEU A 203 -9.40 -12.16 10.03
N LYS A 204 -9.42 -12.59 8.76
CA LYS A 204 -8.95 -11.74 7.66
C LYS A 204 -9.79 -10.50 7.47
N ILE A 205 -11.11 -10.59 7.62
CA ILE A 205 -12.00 -9.42 7.58
C ILE A 205 -11.70 -8.46 8.75
N ILE A 206 -11.52 -9.00 9.96
CA ILE A 206 -11.18 -8.21 11.15
C ILE A 206 -9.81 -7.55 11.01
N HIS A 207 -8.81 -8.27 10.49
CA HIS A 207 -7.47 -7.79 10.22
C HIS A 207 -7.48 -6.56 9.28
N GLU A 208 -8.13 -6.70 8.15
CA GLU A 208 -8.23 -5.62 7.16
C GLU A 208 -9.06 -4.44 7.69
N ALA A 209 -10.14 -4.72 8.41
CA ALA A 209 -10.93 -3.69 9.07
C ALA A 209 -10.10 -2.91 10.09
N ALA A 210 -9.22 -3.57 10.85
CA ALA A 210 -8.34 -2.92 11.81
C ALA A 210 -7.39 -1.91 11.15
N HIS A 211 -6.80 -2.24 9.99
CA HIS A 211 -6.00 -1.30 9.22
C HIS A 211 -6.81 -0.07 8.78
N GLY A 212 -8.02 -0.30 8.23
CA GLY A 212 -8.91 0.77 7.79
C GLY A 212 -9.33 1.69 8.94
N VAL A 213 -9.66 1.10 10.08
CA VAL A 213 -10.08 1.80 11.29
C VAL A 213 -8.94 2.62 11.89
N ALA A 214 -7.72 2.05 11.98
CA ALA A 214 -6.53 2.76 12.43
C ALA A 214 -6.19 3.94 11.48
N CYS A 215 -6.31 3.75 10.19
CA CYS A 215 -6.10 4.79 9.19
C CYS A 215 -7.10 5.96 9.40
N ARG A 216 -8.39 5.65 9.57
CA ARG A 216 -9.44 6.65 9.84
C ARG A 216 -9.22 7.41 11.14
N LYS A 217 -8.75 6.73 12.20
CA LYS A 217 -8.44 7.38 13.49
C LYS A 217 -7.45 8.54 13.32
N TYR A 218 -6.48 8.41 12.43
CA TYR A 218 -5.46 9.45 12.18
C TYR A 218 -5.80 10.39 11.01
N GLY A 219 -7.06 10.39 10.56
CA GLY A 219 -7.55 11.30 9.52
C GLY A 219 -7.28 10.85 8.09
N GLY A 220 -6.86 9.60 7.89
CA GLY A 220 -6.69 9.03 6.55
C GLY A 220 -8.03 8.64 5.91
N GLU A 221 -8.02 8.52 4.59
CA GLU A 221 -9.15 8.07 3.80
C GLU A 221 -8.98 6.61 3.38
N VAL A 222 -10.09 5.88 3.32
CA VAL A 222 -10.11 4.48 2.90
C VAL A 222 -11.10 4.36 1.74
N PRO A 223 -10.64 4.63 0.49
CA PRO A 223 -11.53 4.76 -0.66
C PRO A 223 -12.10 3.44 -1.16
N GLU A 224 -11.41 2.32 -0.88
CA GLU A 224 -11.78 1.02 -1.41
C GLU A 224 -11.40 -0.13 -0.49
N ALA A 225 -12.22 -1.16 -0.51
CA ALA A 225 -11.97 -2.48 0.03
C ALA A 225 -12.44 -3.54 -0.96
N GLY A 226 -11.84 -4.71 -0.91
CA GLY A 226 -12.17 -5.76 -1.85
C GLY A 226 -11.40 -7.05 -1.61
N VAL A 227 -11.24 -7.83 -2.66
CA VAL A 227 -10.50 -9.09 -2.68
C VAL A 227 -9.33 -8.99 -3.65
N LEU A 228 -8.16 -9.33 -3.15
CA LEU A 228 -6.95 -9.55 -3.94
C LEU A 228 -6.83 -11.06 -4.18
N MET A 229 -6.89 -11.46 -5.43
CA MET A 229 -6.54 -12.83 -5.81
C MET A 229 -5.02 -12.93 -5.96
N LEU A 230 -4.39 -13.78 -5.16
CA LEU A 230 -2.97 -14.07 -5.23
C LEU A 230 -2.78 -15.59 -5.34
N LEU A 231 -2.21 -16.06 -6.47
CA LEU A 231 -2.03 -17.51 -6.72
C LEU A 231 -3.32 -18.31 -6.46
N PHE A 232 -4.46 -17.80 -6.94
CA PHE A 232 -5.81 -18.36 -6.73
C PHE A 232 -6.32 -18.34 -5.28
N THR A 233 -5.57 -17.72 -4.35
CA THR A 233 -6.01 -17.54 -2.97
C THR A 233 -6.69 -16.19 -2.82
N PRO A 234 -7.98 -16.14 -2.45
CA PRO A 234 -8.68 -14.87 -2.21
C PRO A 234 -8.23 -14.29 -0.87
N MET A 235 -7.69 -13.07 -0.89
CA MET A 235 -7.30 -12.34 0.30
C MET A 235 -8.11 -11.04 0.38
N ALA A 236 -8.70 -10.76 1.53
CA ALA A 236 -9.29 -9.45 1.77
C ALA A 236 -8.20 -8.38 1.69
N TYR A 237 -8.54 -7.18 1.21
CA TYR A 237 -7.66 -6.01 1.27
C TYR A 237 -8.44 -4.74 1.52
N VAL A 238 -7.78 -3.78 2.17
CA VAL A 238 -8.26 -2.42 2.39
C VAL A 238 -7.19 -1.43 1.93
N ASN A 239 -7.59 -0.44 1.14
CA ASN A 239 -6.66 0.58 0.64
C ASN A 239 -6.43 1.66 1.70
N VAL A 240 -5.33 1.57 2.42
CA VAL A 240 -4.89 2.55 3.42
C VAL A 240 -3.74 3.43 2.92
N THR A 241 -3.57 3.57 1.61
CA THR A 241 -2.48 4.35 0.99
C THR A 241 -2.42 5.79 1.51
N SER A 242 -3.56 6.37 1.90
CA SER A 242 -3.63 7.70 2.52
C SER A 242 -2.82 7.85 3.82
N MET A 243 -2.38 6.74 4.44
CA MET A 243 -1.50 6.79 5.62
C MET A 243 -0.16 7.49 5.32
N TRP A 244 0.27 7.53 4.05
CA TRP A 244 1.47 8.22 3.63
C TRP A 244 1.39 9.75 3.76
N ARG A 245 0.17 10.29 3.88
CA ARG A 245 -0.07 11.71 4.21
C ARG A 245 0.31 12.04 5.67
N PHE A 246 0.38 11.03 6.56
CA PHE A 246 0.66 11.30 7.97
C PHE A 246 2.11 11.74 8.17
N SER A 247 2.31 12.91 8.78
CA SER A 247 3.63 13.46 9.11
C SER A 247 4.35 12.59 10.15
N SER A 248 3.60 12.02 11.12
CA SER A 248 4.14 11.16 12.15
C SER A 248 4.41 9.74 11.65
N ARG A 249 5.67 9.29 11.76
CA ARG A 249 6.04 7.89 11.50
C ARG A 249 5.29 6.89 12.40
N TRP A 250 4.99 7.28 13.63
CA TRP A 250 4.28 6.42 14.58
C TRP A 250 2.85 6.13 14.14
N HIS A 251 2.14 7.12 13.57
CA HIS A 251 0.81 6.89 13.02
C HIS A 251 0.84 5.86 11.88
N ARG A 252 1.86 5.93 11.00
CA ARG A 252 2.04 4.97 9.92
C ARG A 252 2.32 3.57 10.45
N ILE A 253 3.20 3.45 11.46
CA ILE A 253 3.50 2.16 12.12
C ILE A 253 2.25 1.57 12.75
N VAL A 254 1.46 2.36 13.47
CA VAL A 254 0.21 1.88 14.10
C VAL A 254 -0.77 1.39 13.03
N VAL A 255 -0.93 2.12 11.92
CA VAL A 255 -1.80 1.65 10.82
C VAL A 255 -1.27 0.35 10.22
N ALA A 256 0.04 0.27 9.96
CA ALA A 256 0.65 -0.93 9.39
C ALA A 256 0.60 -2.16 10.33
N ALA A 257 0.65 -1.95 11.65
CA ALA A 257 0.61 -3.02 12.64
C ALA A 257 -0.81 -3.34 13.15
N ALA A 258 -1.83 -2.57 12.75
CA ALA A 258 -3.17 -2.65 13.32
C ALA A 258 -3.82 -4.04 13.20
N GLY A 259 -3.66 -4.70 12.06
CA GLY A 259 -4.18 -6.05 11.83
C GLY A 259 -3.57 -7.06 12.80
N MET A 260 -2.22 -7.08 12.88
CA MET A 260 -1.51 -7.96 13.81
C MET A 260 -1.85 -7.68 15.27
N TYR A 261 -1.97 -6.40 15.65
CA TYR A 261 -2.32 -5.98 16.98
C TYR A 261 -3.66 -6.59 17.45
N VAL A 262 -4.65 -6.59 16.56
CA VAL A 262 -5.98 -7.15 16.86
C VAL A 262 -5.96 -8.68 16.81
N GLU A 263 -5.29 -9.29 15.84
CA GLU A 263 -5.19 -10.76 15.74
C GLU A 263 -4.47 -11.35 16.96
N LEU A 264 -3.36 -10.75 17.41
CA LEU A 264 -2.65 -11.20 18.62
C LEU A 264 -3.50 -11.03 19.88
N PHE A 265 -4.29 -9.95 19.97
CA PHE A 265 -5.22 -9.80 21.10
C PHE A 265 -6.27 -10.91 21.12
N ILE A 266 -6.84 -11.26 19.96
CA ILE A 266 -7.77 -12.37 19.82
C ILE A 266 -7.08 -13.69 20.19
N ALA A 267 -5.84 -13.92 19.73
CA ALA A 267 -5.09 -15.13 20.05
C ALA A 267 -4.90 -15.31 21.56
N PHE A 268 -4.46 -14.24 22.25
CA PHE A 268 -4.25 -14.32 23.70
C PHE A 268 -5.56 -14.52 24.49
N ILE A 269 -6.65 -13.86 24.10
CA ILE A 269 -7.96 -14.12 24.72
C ILE A 269 -8.39 -15.55 24.46
N SER A 270 -8.24 -16.04 23.23
CA SER A 270 -8.66 -17.39 22.85
C SER A 270 -7.93 -18.47 23.64
N VAL A 271 -6.61 -18.35 23.85
CA VAL A 271 -5.87 -19.33 24.65
C VAL A 271 -6.24 -19.25 26.14
N ILE A 272 -6.56 -18.07 26.66
CA ILE A 272 -7.06 -17.93 28.05
C ILE A 272 -8.43 -18.60 28.18
N VAL A 273 -9.36 -18.37 27.24
CA VAL A 273 -10.68 -19.01 27.24
C VAL A 273 -10.54 -20.51 27.12
N TRP A 274 -9.71 -21.00 26.23
CA TRP A 274 -9.42 -22.43 26.07
C TRP A 274 -9.00 -23.07 27.40
N SER A 275 -8.11 -22.44 28.15
CA SER A 275 -7.58 -22.98 29.41
C SER A 275 -8.60 -23.01 30.54
N GLN A 276 -9.74 -22.32 30.40
CA GLN A 276 -10.77 -22.19 31.45
C GLN A 276 -12.11 -22.89 31.11
N THR A 277 -12.18 -23.47 29.88
CA THR A 277 -13.44 -24.05 29.38
C THR A 277 -13.19 -25.49 28.90
N GLU A 278 -14.30 -26.23 28.71
CA GLU A 278 -14.25 -27.61 28.19
C GLU A 278 -15.25 -27.79 27.04
N GLY A 279 -15.10 -28.89 26.31
CA GLY A 279 -15.99 -29.27 25.22
C GLY A 279 -15.93 -28.31 24.03
N LEU A 280 -17.06 -28.08 23.37
CA LEU A 280 -17.16 -27.33 22.13
C LEU A 280 -16.56 -25.89 22.20
N VAL A 281 -16.70 -25.24 23.36
CA VAL A 281 -16.17 -23.88 23.57
C VAL A 281 -14.63 -23.92 23.60
N ALA A 282 -14.07 -24.89 24.31
CA ALA A 282 -12.61 -25.07 24.35
C ALA A 282 -12.06 -25.40 22.94
N ASP A 283 -12.72 -26.29 22.21
CA ASP A 283 -12.29 -26.66 20.84
C ASP A 283 -12.33 -25.44 19.91
N ALA A 284 -13.40 -24.67 19.94
CA ALA A 284 -13.53 -23.46 19.13
C ALA A 284 -12.49 -22.39 19.51
N ALA A 285 -12.26 -22.19 20.81
CA ALA A 285 -11.27 -21.24 21.30
C ALA A 285 -9.84 -21.66 20.91
N PHE A 286 -9.53 -22.96 20.99
CA PHE A 286 -8.23 -23.46 20.57
C PHE A 286 -8.01 -23.32 19.05
N GLN A 287 -9.02 -23.66 18.25
CA GLN A 287 -8.96 -23.44 16.79
C GLN A 287 -8.77 -21.97 16.42
N LEU A 288 -9.48 -21.08 17.12
CA LEU A 288 -9.34 -19.63 16.91
C LEU A 288 -7.95 -19.13 17.33
N PHE A 289 -7.39 -19.64 18.42
CA PHE A 289 -6.02 -19.35 18.84
C PHE A 289 -5.00 -19.78 17.77
N ILE A 290 -5.10 -21.01 17.27
CA ILE A 290 -4.20 -21.52 16.23
C ILE A 290 -4.33 -20.68 14.96
N MET A 291 -5.56 -20.39 14.50
CA MET A 291 -5.77 -19.59 13.29
C MET A 291 -5.20 -18.19 13.44
N SER A 292 -5.47 -17.50 14.55
CA SER A 292 -4.93 -16.16 14.80
C SER A 292 -3.40 -16.15 14.82
N SER A 293 -2.77 -17.15 15.45
CA SER A 293 -1.31 -17.25 15.57
C SER A 293 -0.65 -17.52 14.21
N VAL A 294 -1.18 -18.50 13.45
CA VAL A 294 -0.64 -18.86 12.14
C VAL A 294 -0.82 -17.76 11.11
N THR A 295 -1.93 -17.03 11.15
CA THR A 295 -2.21 -15.98 10.15
C THR A 295 -1.48 -14.67 10.41
N THR A 296 -1.11 -14.38 11.64
CA THR A 296 -0.37 -13.15 12.00
C THR A 296 1.04 -13.14 11.41
N ILE A 297 1.74 -14.26 11.37
CA ILE A 297 3.15 -14.34 10.95
C ILE A 297 3.35 -14.05 9.45
N PRO A 298 2.69 -14.74 8.48
CA PRO A 298 2.94 -14.54 7.06
C PRO A 298 2.35 -13.24 6.50
N VAL A 299 1.23 -12.75 7.04
CA VAL A 299 0.58 -11.51 6.56
C VAL A 299 1.39 -10.28 6.93
N SER A 300 2.06 -10.29 8.08
CA SER A 300 2.98 -9.23 8.49
C SER A 300 4.09 -8.98 7.48
N TYR A 301 4.58 -10.03 6.84
CA TYR A 301 5.68 -9.93 5.86
C TYR A 301 5.25 -9.26 4.56
N THR A 302 4.04 -9.51 4.09
CA THR A 302 3.53 -8.95 2.80
C THR A 302 3.18 -7.47 2.90
N HIS A 303 2.68 -6.99 4.05
CA HIS A 303 2.34 -5.59 4.26
C HIS A 303 3.55 -4.68 4.52
N LEU A 304 4.60 -5.22 5.12
CA LEU A 304 5.83 -4.47 5.39
C LEU A 304 6.74 -4.31 4.15
N THR A 305 6.61 -5.21 3.16
CA THR A 305 7.49 -5.26 1.99
C THR A 305 6.92 -4.61 0.73
N LEU A 306 5.64 -4.20 0.72
CA LEU A 306 5.07 -3.49 -0.42
C LEU A 306 5.16 -1.97 -0.20
N PRO A 307 6.21 -1.30 -0.71
CA PRO A 307 6.20 0.14 -0.77
C PRO A 307 5.10 0.56 -1.75
N THR A 308 4.01 1.09 -1.24
CA THR A 308 2.98 1.73 -2.07
C THR A 308 3.40 3.13 -2.54
N ILE A 309 4.65 3.52 -2.25
CA ILE A 309 5.28 4.72 -2.80
C ILE A 309 6.06 4.30 -4.04
N TYR A 310 5.69 4.86 -5.19
CA TYR A 310 6.46 4.74 -6.40
C TYR A 310 7.67 5.68 -6.27
N SER A 311 8.90 5.14 -6.32
CA SER A 311 10.13 5.93 -6.46
C SER A 311 10.44 6.16 -7.93
N VAL A 312 11.00 7.31 -8.24
CA VAL A 312 11.53 7.65 -9.57
C VAL A 312 12.92 7.05 -9.74
#